data_9fb1bac1dba554acdc4a595509dfeda4
#
_entry.id   9fb1bac1dba554acdc4a595509dfeda4
#
_cell.length_a   1.000
_cell.length_b   1.000
_cell.length_c   1.000
_cell.angle_alpha   90.00
_cell.angle_beta   90.00
_cell.angle_gamma   90.00
#
_symmetry.space_group_name_H-M   'P 1'
#
loop_
_entity.id
_entity.type
_entity.pdbx_description
1 polymer ?
#
loop_
_entity_poly.entity_id
_entity_poly.type
_entity_poly.pdbx_seq_one_letter_code
_entity_poly.pdbx_strand_id
1 'polypeptide(L)'
;MRYLANFKLTVSDIKGKSVTKELKDSDANPLLGLEIDSEADASAVGFSGKIKITGGSDKSGVPMREDVHGAARKYVLLSKGVGLQDAEKGERVRKLIRGNQISEEIYQINCKFDGEIPVEEAPKAEETAEEEKSEEKKE
;
A
#
# COMPACT_ATOMS: atom_id res chain seq x y z
N MET A 1 6.39 25.61 1.65
CA MET A 1 5.38 24.84 0.89
C MET A 1 5.01 23.62 1.72
N ARG A 2 3.74 23.44 2.04
CA ARG A 2 3.28 22.19 2.67
C ARG A 2 3.16 21.17 1.55
N TYR A 3 4.01 20.16 1.56
CA TYR A 3 3.83 19.02 0.67
C TYR A 3 2.66 18.21 1.18
N LEU A 4 1.65 18.05 0.36
CA LEU A 4 0.47 17.27 0.64
C LEU A 4 0.83 15.79 0.41
N ALA A 5 0.93 15.03 1.49
CA ALA A 5 1.18 13.60 1.42
C ALA A 5 -0.13 12.89 1.04
N ASN A 6 -0.14 12.21 -0.09
CA ASN A 6 -1.27 11.39 -0.52
C ASN A 6 -0.82 9.93 -0.54
N PHE A 7 -1.42 9.11 0.31
CA PHE A 7 -1.12 7.70 0.41
C PHE A 7 -2.31 6.85 -0.04
N LYS A 8 -2.01 5.80 -0.79
CA LYS A 8 -2.94 4.72 -1.04
C LYS A 8 -2.69 3.63 -0.01
N LEU A 9 -3.53 3.59 1.01
CA LEU A 9 -3.44 2.62 2.09
C LEU A 9 -4.24 1.37 1.73
N THR A 10 -3.57 0.22 1.73
CA THR A 10 -4.21 -1.09 1.57
C THR A 10 -4.13 -1.83 2.89
N VAL A 11 -5.28 -2.06 3.49
CA VAL A 11 -5.41 -2.82 4.74
C VAL A 11 -5.91 -4.21 4.43
N SER A 12 -5.20 -5.21 4.90
CA SER A 12 -5.56 -6.62 4.75
C SER A 12 -5.90 -7.26 6.08
N ASP A 13 -6.89 -8.14 6.07
CA ASP A 13 -7.29 -8.96 7.20
C ASP A 13 -6.59 -10.33 7.15
N ILE A 14 -6.60 -11.03 8.28
CA ILE A 14 -6.10 -12.40 8.43
C ILE A 14 -6.85 -13.38 7.50
N LYS A 15 -8.14 -13.11 7.24
CA LYS A 15 -9.00 -13.92 6.35
C LYS A 15 -8.73 -13.72 4.86
N GLY A 16 -7.78 -12.85 4.50
CA GLY A 16 -7.43 -12.57 3.10
C GLY A 16 -8.29 -11.50 2.43
N LYS A 17 -9.18 -10.84 3.14
CA LYS A 17 -9.91 -9.67 2.61
C LYS A 17 -9.01 -8.44 2.67
N SER A 18 -9.12 -7.57 1.70
CA SER A 18 -8.37 -6.31 1.68
C SER A 18 -9.26 -5.15 1.25
N VAL A 19 -9.05 -4.01 1.88
CA VAL A 19 -9.71 -2.75 1.55
C VAL A 19 -8.64 -1.72 1.25
N THR A 20 -8.84 -0.96 0.19
CA THR A 20 -7.95 0.13 -0.20
C THR A 20 -8.65 1.46 0.02
N LYS A 21 -7.97 2.38 0.68
CA LYS A 21 -8.44 3.74 0.95
C LYS A 21 -7.36 4.75 0.60
N GLU A 22 -7.74 5.85 0.00
CA GLU A 22 -6.85 6.98 -0.24
C GLU A 22 -6.89 7.93 0.96
N LEU A 23 -5.72 8.17 1.54
CA LEU A 23 -5.53 9.13 2.63
C LEU A 23 -4.94 10.41 2.06
N LYS A 24 -5.54 11.53 2.37
CA LYS A 24 -5.11 12.85 1.91
C LYS A 24 -4.80 13.74 3.11
N ASP A 25 -3.76 14.51 2.97
CA ASP A 25 -3.41 15.62 3.84
C ASP A 25 -3.36 15.27 5.34
N SER A 26 -4.39 15.64 6.09
CA SER A 26 -4.46 15.48 7.55
C SER A 26 -4.45 14.02 7.99
N ASP A 27 -5.09 13.15 7.23
CA ASP A 27 -5.25 11.74 7.56
C ASP A 27 -3.97 10.94 7.26
N ALA A 28 -3.10 11.50 6.42
CA ALA A 28 -1.79 10.94 6.10
C ALA A 28 -0.72 11.23 7.16
N ASN A 29 -0.87 12.33 7.91
CA ASN A 29 0.13 12.80 8.87
C ASN A 29 0.52 11.77 9.96
N PRO A 30 -0.41 10.99 10.54
CA PRO A 30 -0.06 10.00 11.56
C PRO A 30 0.85 8.88 11.07
N LEU A 31 0.90 8.64 9.75
CA LEU A 31 1.71 7.60 9.15
C LEU A 31 3.10 8.10 8.75
N LEU A 32 3.29 9.40 8.63
CA LEU A 32 4.59 9.99 8.29
C LEU A 32 5.64 9.72 9.36
N GLY A 33 6.80 9.25 8.93
CA GLY A 33 7.93 8.97 9.81
C GLY A 33 7.88 7.62 10.51
N LEU A 34 6.79 6.85 10.39
CA LEU A 34 6.72 5.49 10.89
C LEU A 34 7.59 4.55 10.04
N GLU A 35 8.04 3.49 10.66
CA GLU A 35 8.84 2.46 10.02
C GLU A 35 8.02 1.21 9.70
N ILE A 36 8.54 0.36 8.83
CA ILE A 36 7.99 -0.97 8.60
C ILE A 36 7.99 -1.73 9.93
N ASP A 37 6.99 -2.55 10.17
CA ASP A 37 6.69 -3.26 11.42
C ASP A 37 6.18 -2.40 12.58
N SER A 38 6.07 -1.09 12.42
CA SER A 38 5.42 -0.22 13.41
C SER A 38 3.91 -0.40 13.42
N GLU A 39 3.32 -0.17 14.59
CA GLU A 39 1.87 -0.11 14.75
C GLU A 39 1.38 1.33 14.60
N ALA A 40 0.27 1.50 13.92
CA ALA A 40 -0.45 2.76 13.78
C ALA A 40 -1.93 2.57 14.14
N ASP A 41 -2.60 3.67 14.45
CA ASP A 41 -4.03 3.65 14.74
C ASP A 41 -4.83 3.52 13.43
N ALA A 42 -5.80 2.60 13.42
CA ALA A 42 -6.67 2.39 12.27
C ALA A 42 -7.75 3.48 12.12
N SER A 43 -7.80 4.46 13.02
CA SER A 43 -8.78 5.55 13.01
C SER A 43 -8.77 6.36 11.70
N ALA A 44 -7.60 6.54 11.09
CA ALA A 44 -7.46 7.21 9.79
C ALA A 44 -8.18 6.47 8.65
N VAL A 45 -8.36 5.15 8.80
CA VAL A 45 -9.07 4.30 7.83
C VAL A 45 -10.55 4.16 8.18
N GLY A 46 -10.96 4.59 9.38
CA GLY A 46 -12.32 4.44 9.89
C GLY A 46 -12.57 3.11 10.60
N PHE A 47 -11.53 2.39 10.95
CA PHE A 47 -11.61 1.16 11.74
C PHE A 47 -11.19 1.42 13.19
N SER A 48 -11.80 0.68 14.11
CA SER A 48 -11.41 0.70 15.52
C SER A 48 -10.35 -0.35 15.76
N GLY A 49 -9.13 0.06 16.09
CA GLY A 49 -8.06 -0.86 16.40
C GLY A 49 -6.70 -0.37 15.92
N LYS A 50 -5.74 -1.29 15.85
CA LYS A 50 -4.38 -1.03 15.40
C LYS A 50 -4.11 -1.72 14.07
N ILE A 51 -3.35 -1.07 13.24
CA ILE A 51 -2.81 -1.60 11.99
C ILE A 51 -1.30 -1.72 12.10
N LYS A 52 -0.75 -2.81 11.60
CA LYS A 52 0.69 -3.01 11.48
C LYS A 52 1.14 -2.73 10.06
N ILE A 53 2.13 -1.88 9.89
CA ILE A 53 2.71 -1.55 8.59
C ILE A 53 3.58 -2.72 8.14
N THR A 54 3.27 -3.30 6.98
CA THR A 54 4.02 -4.44 6.43
C THR A 54 4.97 -4.06 5.32
N GLY A 55 4.73 -2.93 4.67
CA GLY A 55 5.58 -2.47 3.59
C GLY A 55 4.90 -1.41 2.74
N GLY A 56 5.50 -1.11 1.63
CA GLY A 56 4.96 -0.13 0.70
C GLY A 56 5.82 0.07 -0.53
N SER A 57 5.42 1.01 -1.36
CA SER A 57 6.15 1.41 -2.55
C SER A 57 6.04 2.90 -2.79
N ASP A 58 7.03 3.41 -3.48
CA ASP A 58 7.12 4.79 -3.93
C ASP A 58 6.22 5.04 -5.16
N LYS A 59 6.03 6.30 -5.51
CA LYS A 59 5.36 6.76 -6.74
C LYS A 59 5.98 6.17 -8.01
N SER A 60 7.27 5.85 -7.99
CA SER A 60 7.99 5.20 -9.09
C SER A 60 7.93 3.65 -9.05
N GLY A 61 7.23 3.07 -8.09
CA GLY A 61 7.16 1.62 -7.91
C GLY A 61 8.35 1.00 -7.17
N VAL A 62 9.27 1.80 -6.63
CA VAL A 62 10.41 1.29 -5.85
C VAL A 62 9.90 0.74 -4.51
N PRO A 63 10.15 -0.54 -4.18
CA PRO A 63 9.66 -1.14 -2.95
C PRO A 63 10.43 -0.65 -1.73
N MET A 64 9.73 -0.59 -0.61
CA MET A 64 10.33 -0.40 0.71
C MET A 64 10.86 -1.73 1.25
N ARG A 65 11.93 -1.66 2.03
CA ARG A 65 12.53 -2.82 2.67
C ARG A 65 12.93 -2.51 4.11
N GLU A 66 12.65 -3.42 5.02
CA GLU A 66 12.89 -3.23 6.45
C GLU A 66 14.39 -3.15 6.81
N ASP A 67 15.24 -3.90 6.09
CA ASP A 67 16.70 -3.97 6.33
C ASP A 67 17.43 -2.66 6.01
N VAL A 68 16.79 -1.77 5.23
CA VAL A 68 17.40 -0.53 4.78
C VAL A 68 16.87 0.63 5.61
N HIS A 69 17.69 1.17 6.49
CA HIS A 69 17.30 2.27 7.38
C HIS A 69 17.19 3.60 6.64
N GLY A 70 16.17 4.36 7.02
CA GLY A 70 15.91 5.71 6.55
C GLY A 70 14.83 5.78 5.48
N ALA A 71 14.59 7.00 4.98
CA ALA A 71 13.56 7.28 3.98
C ALA A 71 14.10 7.35 2.55
N ALA A 72 15.41 7.41 2.37
CA ALA A 72 16.06 7.64 1.08
C ALA A 72 16.09 6.38 0.21
N ARG A 73 16.16 6.59 -1.11
CA ARG A 73 16.44 5.53 -2.07
C ARG A 73 17.93 5.16 -2.03
N LYS A 74 18.22 3.88 -2.04
CA LYS A 74 19.60 3.37 -2.04
C LYS A 74 19.75 2.20 -3.02
N TYR A 75 20.90 2.11 -3.68
CA TYR A 75 21.27 0.92 -4.44
C TYR A 75 21.85 -0.11 -3.50
N VAL A 76 21.23 -1.27 -3.43
CA VAL A 76 21.62 -2.37 -2.56
C VAL A 76 21.80 -3.64 -3.38
N LEU A 77 22.81 -4.44 -3.03
CA LEU A 77 23.02 -5.76 -3.59
C LEU A 77 22.05 -6.74 -2.94
N LEU A 78 21.10 -7.24 -3.72
CA LEU A 78 20.05 -8.13 -3.25
C LEU A 78 20.28 -9.56 -3.69
N SER A 79 19.91 -10.48 -2.84
CA SER A 79 19.56 -11.86 -3.16
C SER A 79 18.04 -11.99 -3.28
N LYS A 80 17.53 -13.18 -3.59
CA LYS A 80 16.10 -13.45 -3.69
C LYS A 80 15.34 -12.97 -2.45
N GLY A 81 14.30 -12.20 -2.65
CA GLY A 81 13.46 -11.65 -1.58
C GLY A 81 12.68 -10.42 -2.03
N VAL A 82 12.30 -9.57 -1.09
CA VAL A 82 11.60 -8.32 -1.39
C VAL A 82 12.45 -7.43 -2.30
N GLY A 83 11.88 -7.03 -3.43
CA GLY A 83 12.56 -6.24 -4.46
C GLY A 83 13.28 -7.06 -5.54
N LEU A 84 13.49 -8.36 -5.34
CA LEU A 84 14.06 -9.28 -6.32
C LEU A 84 13.44 -10.67 -6.15
N GLN A 85 12.33 -10.94 -6.83
CA GLN A 85 11.59 -12.21 -6.72
C GLN A 85 12.08 -13.26 -7.71
N ASP A 86 12.50 -12.85 -8.90
CA ASP A 86 12.84 -13.74 -10.03
C ASP A 86 14.31 -14.19 -10.07
N ALA A 87 15.04 -13.97 -8.97
CA ALA A 87 16.44 -14.39 -8.89
C ALA A 87 16.58 -15.89 -8.71
N GLU A 88 17.57 -16.48 -9.38
CA GLU A 88 18.00 -17.84 -9.15
C GLU A 88 18.74 -17.98 -7.80
N LYS A 89 18.89 -19.23 -7.35
CA LYS A 89 19.58 -19.51 -6.09
C LYS A 89 21.06 -19.10 -6.18
N GLY A 90 21.47 -18.14 -5.35
CA GLY A 90 22.85 -17.64 -5.32
C GLY A 90 23.11 -16.42 -6.22
N GLU A 91 22.14 -16.04 -7.03
CA GLU A 91 22.21 -14.82 -7.83
C GLU A 91 22.10 -13.58 -6.94
N ARG A 92 22.89 -12.57 -7.23
CA ARG A 92 22.87 -11.27 -6.57
C ARG A 92 22.80 -10.16 -7.61
N VAL A 93 21.82 -9.28 -7.45
CA VAL A 93 21.62 -8.16 -8.37
C VAL A 93 21.58 -6.85 -7.58
N ARG A 94 22.25 -5.83 -8.10
CA ARG A 94 22.18 -4.49 -7.53
C ARG A 94 20.92 -3.79 -8.01
N LYS A 95 20.00 -3.53 -7.09
CA LYS A 95 18.73 -2.83 -7.38
C LYS A 95 18.54 -1.61 -6.49
N LEU A 96 17.75 -0.66 -7.01
CA LEU A 96 17.30 0.50 -6.27
C LEU A 96 16.17 0.09 -5.33
N ILE A 97 16.31 0.42 -4.07
CA ILE A 97 15.32 0.15 -3.02
C ILE A 97 15.12 1.40 -2.19
N ARG A 98 13.97 1.47 -1.57
CA ARG A 98 13.65 2.49 -0.59
C ARG A 98 13.83 1.96 0.83
N GLY A 99 14.17 2.87 1.75
CA GLY A 99 14.33 2.53 3.15
C GLY A 99 13.02 2.16 3.84
N ASN A 100 13.11 1.81 5.11
CA ASN A 100 12.00 1.35 5.94
C ASN A 100 11.06 2.45 6.45
N GLN A 101 11.47 3.72 6.33
CA GLN A 101 10.71 4.84 6.87
C GLN A 101 9.78 5.47 5.84
N ILE A 102 8.54 5.72 6.26
CA ILE A 102 7.52 6.38 5.42
C ILE A 102 7.82 7.86 5.28
N SER A 103 7.90 8.33 4.05
CA SER A 103 8.09 9.73 3.66
C SER A 103 7.00 10.18 2.71
N GLU A 104 6.95 11.47 2.42
CA GLU A 104 5.97 12.08 1.50
C GLU A 104 6.03 11.55 0.06
N GLU A 105 7.14 10.93 -0.32
CA GLU A 105 7.34 10.36 -1.66
C GLU A 105 6.76 8.95 -1.80
N ILE A 106 6.38 8.30 -0.70
CA ILE A 106 5.68 7.03 -0.72
C ILE A 106 4.29 7.24 -1.32
N TYR A 107 3.84 6.27 -2.08
CA TYR A 107 2.50 6.29 -2.67
C TYR A 107 1.60 5.22 -2.07
N GLN A 108 2.07 3.99 -2.03
CA GLN A 108 1.29 2.87 -1.51
C GLN A 108 1.89 2.36 -0.20
N ILE A 109 1.03 2.19 0.80
CA ILE A 109 1.36 1.61 2.09
C ILE A 109 0.49 0.38 2.28
N ASN A 110 1.10 -0.74 2.62
CA ASN A 110 0.42 -1.98 2.92
C ASN A 110 0.42 -2.21 4.42
N CYS A 111 -0.76 -2.46 4.97
CA CYS A 111 -0.95 -2.71 6.39
C CYS A 111 -1.71 -4.00 6.61
N LYS A 112 -1.48 -4.61 7.76
CA LYS A 112 -2.25 -5.74 8.26
C LYS A 112 -3.06 -5.29 9.47
N PHE A 113 -4.32 -5.68 9.48
CA PHE A 113 -5.24 -5.43 10.57
C PHE A 113 -5.51 -6.73 11.32
N ASP A 114 -5.40 -6.69 12.65
CA ASP A 114 -5.62 -7.87 13.50
C ASP A 114 -7.11 -8.11 13.87
N GLY A 115 -8.02 -7.33 13.27
CA GLY A 115 -9.47 -7.46 13.41
C GLY A 115 -10.14 -7.96 12.14
N GLU A 116 -11.47 -8.06 12.18
CA GLU A 116 -12.28 -8.31 11.00
C GLU A 116 -12.60 -6.97 10.33
N ILE A 117 -12.30 -6.87 9.04
CA ILE A 117 -12.68 -5.70 8.25
C ILE A 117 -14.18 -5.80 7.98
N PRO A 118 -15.01 -4.84 8.47
CA PRO A 118 -16.40 -4.78 8.08
C PRO A 118 -16.46 -4.54 6.57
N VAL A 119 -16.97 -5.51 5.85
CA VAL A 119 -17.19 -5.39 4.40
C VAL A 119 -18.40 -4.48 4.21
N GLU A 120 -18.17 -3.20 4.00
CA GLU A 120 -19.10 -2.43 3.21
C GLU A 120 -18.95 -2.96 1.78
N GLU A 121 -19.91 -3.78 1.37
CA GLU A 121 -20.07 -4.17 -0.03
C GLU A 121 -20.23 -2.87 -0.83
N ALA A 122 -19.15 -2.42 -1.44
CA ALA A 122 -19.24 -1.40 -2.45
C ALA A 122 -20.16 -1.93 -3.56
N PRO A 123 -21.18 -1.20 -3.98
CA PRO A 123 -22.06 -1.61 -5.06
C PRO A 123 -21.25 -1.69 -6.35
N LYS A 124 -20.78 -2.87 -6.66
CA LYS A 124 -20.14 -3.20 -7.93
C LYS A 124 -21.07 -4.18 -8.65
N ALA A 125 -21.84 -3.65 -9.56
CA ALA A 125 -22.44 -4.32 -10.72
C ALA A 125 -23.85 -3.83 -11.05
N GLU A 126 -24.03 -2.55 -11.34
CA GLU A 126 -25.25 -2.11 -12.04
C GLU A 126 -24.99 -1.22 -13.27
N GLU A 127 -23.73 -0.82 -13.51
CA GLU A 127 -23.43 0.08 -14.64
C GLU A 127 -23.09 -0.63 -15.97
N THR A 128 -22.88 -1.94 -15.96
CA THR A 128 -22.59 -2.69 -17.20
C THR A 128 -23.81 -3.39 -17.81
N ALA A 129 -24.96 -3.37 -17.14
CA ALA A 129 -26.16 -4.02 -17.66
C ALA A 129 -27.12 -3.06 -18.42
N GLU A 130 -26.90 -1.74 -18.33
CA GLU A 130 -27.72 -0.76 -19.08
C GLU A 130 -27.14 -0.37 -20.45
N GLU A 131 -25.84 -0.53 -20.66
CA GLU A 131 -25.24 -0.23 -21.97
C GLU A 131 -25.48 -1.36 -23.01
N GLU A 132 -25.58 -2.62 -22.61
CA GLU A 132 -25.87 -3.70 -23.56
C GLU A 132 -27.34 -3.76 -24.00
N LYS A 133 -28.26 -3.12 -23.29
CA LYS A 133 -29.67 -3.08 -23.69
C LYS A 133 -30.06 -1.94 -24.61
N SER A 134 -29.18 -0.99 -24.83
CA SER A 134 -29.45 0.15 -25.71
C SER A 134 -28.96 -0.06 -27.15
N GLU A 135 -28.09 -1.03 -27.40
CA GLU A 135 -27.63 -1.34 -28.77
C GLU A 135 -28.50 -2.36 -29.52
N GLU A 136 -29.28 -3.16 -28.84
CA GLU A 136 -30.15 -4.18 -29.48
C GLU A 136 -31.50 -3.63 -29.98
N LYS A 137 -31.77 -2.33 -29.87
CA LYS A 137 -33.01 -1.68 -30.31
C LYS A 137 -32.88 -0.72 -31.48
N LYS A 138 -31.77 -0.80 -32.22
CA LYS A 138 -31.55 0.01 -33.45
C LYS A 138 -31.09 -0.83 -34.63
N GLU A 139 -31.70 -1.99 -34.84
CA GLU A 139 -31.76 -2.62 -36.15
C GLU A 139 -33.22 -2.92 -36.54
#